data_d62f6000b500f80234d977bc50a2d91f
#
_entry.id   d62f6000b500f80234d977bc50a2d91f
#
_cell.length_a   1.000
_cell.length_b   1.000
_cell.length_c   1.000
_cell.angle_alpha   90.00
_cell.angle_beta   90.00
_cell.angle_gamma   90.00
#
_symmetry.space_group_name_H-M   'P 1'
#
loop_
_entity.id
_entity.type
_entity.pdbx_description
1 polymer ?
#
loop_
_entity_poly.entity_id
_entity_poly.type
_entity_poly.pdbx_seq_one_letter_code
_entity_poly.pdbx_strand_id
1 'polypeptide(L)'
;MHSPAPPLPPVLAPIAAGERMHTLDVVRGFALLGIFLMNIEGMVGPLAASGTGLDPALAGAHRWADAAIYLLVQGKFFTLFSLLFGMGFAVMSQRAERAGRPFASLYWRRSLALLGIGLVHALLIWSGDILVTYAILSLFLLAFREVPQRWLPRLAVLCFLGPLALMLGLGLLGSLIQHLSPGAAAGWKEAMGGDLVAGM
;
A
#
# COMPACT_ATOMS: atom_id res chain seq x y z
N MET A 1 -8.30 56.42 16.12
CA MET A 1 -8.37 55.06 16.64
C MET A 1 -7.97 54.09 15.53
N HIS A 2 -6.73 53.57 15.57
CA HIS A 2 -6.30 52.54 14.62
C HIS A 2 -6.78 51.19 15.15
N SER A 3 -7.70 50.56 14.41
CA SER A 3 -8.08 49.16 14.71
C SER A 3 -6.87 48.28 14.38
N PRO A 4 -6.43 47.40 15.31
CA PRO A 4 -5.33 46.48 14.99
C PRO A 4 -5.72 45.61 13.83
N ALA A 5 -4.79 45.41 12.87
CA ALA A 5 -4.99 44.53 11.72
C ALA A 5 -5.34 43.11 12.20
N PRO A 6 -6.27 42.43 11.53
CA PRO A 6 -6.62 41.06 11.89
C PRO A 6 -5.37 40.17 11.86
N PRO A 7 -5.23 39.23 12.80
CA PRO A 7 -4.09 38.31 12.80
C PRO A 7 -4.02 37.54 11.49
N LEU A 8 -2.84 37.46 10.89
CA LEU A 8 -2.60 36.69 9.69
C LEU A 8 -3.03 35.22 9.92
N PRO A 9 -3.70 34.59 8.93
CA PRO A 9 -4.10 33.20 9.08
C PRO A 9 -2.87 32.32 9.34
N PRO A 10 -2.98 31.32 10.22
CA PRO A 10 -1.87 30.45 10.57
C PRO A 10 -1.29 29.80 9.32
N VAL A 11 0.00 30.01 9.07
CA VAL A 11 0.72 29.38 7.97
C VAL A 11 0.88 27.92 8.30
N LEU A 12 0.53 27.00 7.38
CA LEU A 12 0.90 25.59 7.51
C LEU A 12 2.42 25.48 7.36
N ALA A 13 3.14 25.69 8.46
CA ALA A 13 4.56 25.46 8.54
C ALA A 13 4.85 23.95 8.78
N PRO A 14 6.05 23.47 8.43
CA PRO A 14 6.52 22.17 8.88
C PRO A 14 6.38 22.05 10.39
N ILE A 15 6.03 20.85 10.86
CA ILE A 15 5.84 20.57 12.30
C ILE A 15 7.11 20.96 13.07
N ALA A 16 6.97 21.80 14.09
CA ALA A 16 8.07 22.13 15.00
C ALA A 16 8.60 20.84 15.68
N ALA A 17 9.90 20.80 15.97
CA ALA A 17 10.53 19.60 16.52
C ALA A 17 9.83 19.08 17.79
N GLY A 18 9.32 19.99 18.66
CA GLY A 18 8.60 19.64 19.90
C GLY A 18 7.16 19.11 19.70
N GLU A 19 6.59 19.28 18.49
CA GLU A 19 5.23 18.80 18.16
C GLU A 19 5.24 17.49 17.37
N ARG A 20 6.42 16.98 17.02
CA ARG A 20 6.56 15.73 16.29
C ARG A 20 6.22 14.55 17.19
N MET A 21 5.40 13.65 16.67
CA MET A 21 5.16 12.37 17.32
C MET A 21 6.32 11.42 17.00
N HIS A 22 7.42 11.54 17.77
CA HIS A 22 8.64 10.76 17.56
C HIS A 22 8.37 9.26 17.42
N THR A 23 7.43 8.72 18.18
CA THR A 23 7.01 7.31 18.07
C THR A 23 6.54 6.95 16.67
N LEU A 24 5.73 7.80 16.00
CA LEU A 24 5.27 7.53 14.64
C LEU A 24 6.42 7.57 13.64
N ASP A 25 7.38 8.46 13.80
CA ASP A 25 8.52 8.58 12.92
C ASP A 25 9.45 7.37 13.07
N VAL A 26 9.69 6.91 14.31
CA VAL A 26 10.47 5.69 14.58
C VAL A 26 9.79 4.46 13.99
N VAL A 27 8.48 4.30 14.20
CA VAL A 27 7.73 3.14 13.67
C VAL A 27 7.68 3.17 12.15
N ARG A 28 7.60 4.35 11.51
CA ARG A 28 7.73 4.48 10.04
C ARG A 28 9.09 4.05 9.53
N GLY A 29 10.17 4.50 10.20
CA GLY A 29 11.53 4.07 9.85
C GLY A 29 11.71 2.56 9.96
N PHE A 30 11.19 1.96 11.02
CA PHE A 30 11.17 0.52 11.21
C PHE A 30 10.36 -0.20 10.13
N ALA A 31 9.18 0.33 9.78
CA ALA A 31 8.37 -0.24 8.71
C ALA A 31 9.08 -0.19 7.34
N LEU A 32 9.77 0.92 7.03
CA LEU A 32 10.56 1.05 5.80
C LEU A 32 11.72 0.06 5.76
N LEU A 33 12.40 -0.17 6.88
CA LEU A 33 13.46 -1.18 6.96
C LEU A 33 12.92 -2.58 6.65
N GLY A 34 11.77 -2.95 7.22
CA GLY A 34 11.15 -4.24 6.94
C GLY A 34 10.69 -4.39 5.48
N ILE A 35 10.12 -3.33 4.89
CA ILE A 35 9.77 -3.29 3.46
C ILE A 35 11.03 -3.45 2.59
N PHE A 36 12.13 -2.79 2.96
CA PHE A 36 13.40 -2.91 2.24
C PHE A 36 13.93 -4.34 2.28
N LEU A 37 13.93 -5.00 3.44
CA LEU A 37 14.35 -6.40 3.58
C LEU A 37 13.54 -7.34 2.68
N MET A 38 12.24 -7.11 2.56
CA MET A 38 11.37 -7.90 1.70
C MET A 38 11.65 -7.62 0.21
N ASN A 39 11.90 -6.37 -0.14
CA ASN A 39 12.14 -5.98 -1.53
C ASN A 39 13.51 -6.44 -2.07
N ILE A 40 14.49 -6.71 -1.20
CA ILE A 40 15.81 -7.24 -1.60
C ILE A 40 15.63 -8.52 -2.42
N GLU A 41 14.76 -9.42 -2.01
CA GLU A 41 14.47 -10.66 -2.74
C GLU A 41 14.03 -10.39 -4.19
N GLY A 42 13.07 -9.47 -4.38
CA GLY A 42 12.61 -9.07 -5.71
C GLY A 42 13.62 -8.24 -6.53
N MET A 43 14.65 -7.66 -5.87
CA MET A 43 15.70 -6.91 -6.55
C MET A 43 16.84 -7.82 -7.05
N VAL A 44 17.12 -8.92 -6.36
CA VAL A 44 18.22 -9.84 -6.69
C VAL A 44 17.76 -11.09 -7.44
N GLY A 45 16.47 -11.40 -7.43
CA GLY A 45 15.84 -12.55 -8.08
C GLY A 45 14.71 -12.18 -9.04
N PRO A 46 14.09 -13.17 -9.69
CA PRO A 46 12.89 -12.93 -10.49
C PRO A 46 11.77 -12.37 -9.63
N LEU A 47 11.23 -11.20 -10.02
CA LEU A 47 10.15 -10.54 -9.26
C LEU A 47 8.92 -11.45 -9.11
N ALA A 48 8.64 -12.29 -10.12
CA ALA A 48 7.53 -13.25 -10.07
C ALA A 48 7.70 -14.36 -9.03
N ALA A 49 8.94 -14.67 -8.62
CA ALA A 49 9.24 -15.65 -7.60
C ALA A 49 9.24 -15.05 -6.19
N SER A 50 9.42 -13.72 -6.08
CA SER A 50 9.44 -13.06 -4.77
C SER A 50 8.04 -13.15 -4.14
N GLY A 51 8.01 -13.55 -2.86
CA GLY A 51 6.76 -13.69 -2.11
C GLY A 51 5.98 -14.99 -2.35
N THR A 52 6.51 -15.94 -3.13
CA THR A 52 5.86 -17.25 -3.35
C THR A 52 6.11 -18.24 -2.21
N GLY A 53 6.90 -17.88 -1.23
CA GLY A 53 7.27 -18.72 -0.09
C GLY A 53 8.78 -18.93 -0.02
N LEU A 54 9.17 -19.95 0.74
CA LEU A 54 10.59 -20.29 0.92
C LEU A 54 11.19 -20.81 -0.39
N ASP A 55 12.34 -20.26 -0.78
CA ASP A 55 13.08 -20.76 -1.95
C ASP A 55 13.61 -22.19 -1.68
N PRO A 56 13.13 -23.20 -2.44
CA PRO A 56 13.56 -24.58 -2.26
C PRO A 56 15.04 -24.82 -2.61
N ALA A 57 15.67 -23.91 -3.39
CA ALA A 57 17.07 -24.02 -3.77
C ALA A 57 18.03 -23.61 -2.64
N LEU A 58 17.56 -22.87 -1.64
CA LEU A 58 18.37 -22.45 -0.51
C LEU A 58 18.58 -23.57 0.51
N ALA A 59 19.80 -23.63 1.06
CA ALA A 59 20.18 -24.59 2.09
C ALA A 59 20.93 -23.92 3.26
N GLY A 60 21.02 -24.62 4.39
CA GLY A 60 21.77 -24.17 5.56
C GLY A 60 21.31 -22.80 6.09
N ALA A 61 22.24 -21.90 6.38
CA ALA A 61 21.95 -20.60 6.97
C ALA A 61 21.10 -19.70 6.06
N HIS A 62 21.26 -19.82 4.75
CA HIS A 62 20.47 -19.03 3.78
C HIS A 62 19.00 -19.39 3.83
N ARG A 63 18.67 -20.69 3.94
CA ARG A 63 17.27 -21.14 4.09
C ARG A 63 16.64 -20.65 5.39
N TRP A 64 17.40 -20.60 6.48
CA TRP A 64 16.92 -20.06 7.75
C TRP A 64 16.71 -18.55 7.71
N ALA A 65 17.59 -17.82 7.02
CA ALA A 65 17.41 -16.38 6.82
C ALA A 65 16.16 -16.07 5.99
N ASP A 66 15.97 -16.79 4.88
CA ASP A 66 14.79 -16.71 4.04
C ASP A 66 13.50 -17.04 4.82
N ALA A 67 13.51 -18.15 5.59
CA ALA A 67 12.40 -18.50 6.45
C ALA A 67 12.06 -17.41 7.49
N ALA A 68 13.08 -16.78 8.07
CA ALA A 68 12.88 -15.69 9.02
C ALA A 68 12.25 -14.45 8.34
N ILE A 69 12.70 -14.08 7.15
CA ILE A 69 12.11 -12.98 6.37
C ILE A 69 10.67 -13.32 6.00
N TYR A 70 10.42 -14.50 5.47
CA TYR A 70 9.08 -14.95 5.13
C TYR A 70 8.13 -14.94 6.33
N LEU A 71 8.54 -15.50 7.46
CA LEU A 71 7.70 -15.63 8.64
C LEU A 71 7.52 -14.30 9.38
N LEU A 72 8.57 -13.48 9.51
CA LEU A 72 8.57 -12.32 10.39
C LEU A 72 8.32 -11.00 9.65
N VAL A 73 8.67 -10.92 8.37
CA VAL A 73 8.67 -9.67 7.60
C VAL A 73 7.57 -9.63 6.56
N GLN A 74 7.42 -10.69 5.76
CA GLN A 74 6.51 -10.71 4.62
C GLN A 74 5.06 -10.36 5.01
N GLY A 75 4.48 -9.41 4.29
CA GLY A 75 3.10 -8.95 4.49
C GLY A 75 2.88 -8.05 5.71
N LYS A 76 3.68 -8.18 6.77
CA LYS A 76 3.45 -7.48 8.04
C LYS A 76 3.84 -6.01 7.97
N PHE A 77 4.97 -5.71 7.36
CA PHE A 77 5.49 -4.35 7.25
C PHE A 77 4.72 -3.48 6.26
N PHE A 78 4.18 -4.07 5.19
CA PHE A 78 3.25 -3.36 4.30
C PHE A 78 1.96 -2.98 5.03
N THR A 79 1.41 -3.89 5.84
CA THR A 79 0.23 -3.61 6.66
C THR A 79 0.51 -2.52 7.68
N LEU A 80 1.64 -2.59 8.38
CA LEU A 80 2.07 -1.56 9.33
C LEU A 80 2.24 -0.20 8.64
N PHE A 81 2.91 -0.17 7.48
CA PHE A 81 3.13 1.06 6.73
C PHE A 81 1.81 1.66 6.22
N SER A 82 0.88 0.83 5.75
CA SER A 82 -0.46 1.26 5.33
C SER A 82 -1.26 1.87 6.48
N LEU A 83 -1.18 1.29 7.68
CA LEU A 83 -1.78 1.84 8.89
C LEU A 83 -1.18 3.22 9.20
N LEU A 84 0.14 3.34 9.19
CA LEU A 84 0.84 4.60 9.44
C LEU A 84 0.54 5.67 8.37
N PHE A 85 0.31 5.25 7.15
CA PHE A 85 -0.12 6.13 6.07
C PHE A 85 -1.52 6.71 6.34
N GLY A 86 -2.48 5.86 6.73
CA GLY A 86 -3.82 6.28 7.13
C GLY A 86 -3.81 7.19 8.37
N MET A 87 -3.00 6.88 9.37
CA MET A 87 -2.81 7.75 10.55
C MET A 87 -2.25 9.11 10.16
N GLY A 88 -1.28 9.14 9.24
CA GLY A 88 -0.71 10.39 8.72
C GLY A 88 -1.75 11.24 7.98
N PHE A 89 -2.64 10.60 7.23
CA PHE A 89 -3.79 11.27 6.59
C PHE A 89 -4.71 11.92 7.63
N ALA A 90 -5.11 11.17 8.66
CA ALA A 90 -6.02 11.66 9.71
C ALA A 90 -5.42 12.85 10.46
N VAL A 91 -4.15 12.74 10.87
CA VAL A 91 -3.44 13.83 11.56
C VAL A 91 -3.34 15.09 10.69
N MET A 92 -3.02 14.92 9.40
CA MET A 92 -2.92 16.05 8.47
C MET A 92 -4.29 16.70 8.20
N SER A 93 -5.36 15.89 8.09
CA SER A 93 -6.74 16.41 7.95
C SER A 93 -7.14 17.26 9.15
N GLN A 94 -6.96 16.73 10.38
CA GLN A 94 -7.30 17.46 11.60
C GLN A 94 -6.51 18.77 11.77
N ARG A 95 -5.23 18.78 11.36
CA ARG A 95 -4.41 19.99 11.41
C ARG A 95 -4.87 21.02 10.40
N ALA A 96 -5.22 20.61 9.18
CA ALA A 96 -5.74 21.51 8.15
C ALA A 96 -7.07 22.13 8.59
N GLU A 97 -7.96 21.36 9.21
CA GLU A 97 -9.23 21.83 9.78
C GLU A 97 -9.00 22.85 10.89
N ARG A 98 -8.12 22.58 11.84
CA ARG A 98 -7.76 23.51 12.92
C ARG A 98 -7.14 24.83 12.40
N ALA A 99 -6.42 24.76 11.28
CA ALA A 99 -5.81 25.91 10.63
C ALA A 99 -6.78 26.64 9.66
N GLY A 100 -8.04 26.19 9.51
CA GLY A 100 -9.01 26.76 8.57
C GLY A 100 -8.59 26.66 7.12
N ARG A 101 -7.75 25.66 6.75
CA ARG A 101 -7.20 25.51 5.41
C ARG A 101 -7.87 24.41 4.60
N PRO A 102 -7.97 24.55 3.27
CA PRO A 102 -8.53 23.51 2.41
C PRO A 102 -7.59 22.31 2.35
N PHE A 103 -7.91 21.28 3.15
CA PHE A 103 -7.14 20.03 3.22
C PHE A 103 -6.98 19.33 1.87
N ALA A 104 -8.08 19.27 1.08
CA ALA A 104 -8.10 18.55 -0.19
C ALA A 104 -7.03 19.04 -1.16
N SER A 105 -6.86 20.36 -1.31
CA SER A 105 -5.86 20.94 -2.19
C SER A 105 -4.43 20.59 -1.79
N LEU A 106 -4.13 20.65 -0.48
CA LEU A 106 -2.81 20.29 0.03
C LEU A 106 -2.52 18.80 -0.17
N TYR A 107 -3.51 17.97 0.12
CA TYR A 107 -3.37 16.52 0.05
C TYR A 107 -3.24 16.04 -1.40
N TRP A 108 -4.03 16.61 -2.32
CA TRP A 108 -3.93 16.34 -3.76
C TRP A 108 -2.53 16.62 -4.31
N ARG A 109 -1.98 17.79 -3.99
CA ARG A 109 -0.62 18.15 -4.40
C ARG A 109 0.42 17.16 -3.88
N ARG A 110 0.29 16.73 -2.62
CA ARG A 110 1.17 15.72 -2.03
C ARG A 110 1.04 14.37 -2.74
N SER A 111 -0.18 13.93 -3.03
CA SER A 111 -0.43 12.65 -3.72
C SER A 111 0.10 12.67 -5.15
N LEU A 112 -0.03 13.78 -5.86
CA LEU A 112 0.55 13.95 -7.20
C LEU A 112 2.08 13.99 -7.17
N ALA A 113 2.68 14.64 -6.18
CA ALA A 113 4.12 14.62 -6.00
C ALA A 113 4.63 13.19 -5.73
N LEU A 114 3.93 12.44 -4.87
CA LEU A 114 4.24 11.04 -4.59
C LEU A 114 4.09 10.18 -5.85
N LEU A 115 3.05 10.43 -6.67
CA LEU A 115 2.85 9.73 -7.94
C LEU A 115 4.00 10.02 -8.91
N GLY A 116 4.42 11.27 -9.04
CA GLY A 116 5.55 11.64 -9.90
C GLY A 116 6.85 10.97 -9.47
N ILE A 117 7.16 10.96 -8.18
CA ILE A 117 8.33 10.26 -7.62
C ILE A 117 8.21 8.76 -7.85
N GLY A 118 7.03 8.18 -7.61
CA GLY A 118 6.77 6.76 -7.82
C GLY A 118 6.92 6.34 -9.27
N LEU A 119 6.43 7.14 -10.22
CA LEU A 119 6.61 6.87 -11.66
C LEU A 119 8.07 6.91 -12.07
N VAL A 120 8.84 7.91 -11.60
CA VAL A 120 10.29 7.96 -11.85
C VAL A 120 10.96 6.70 -11.27
N HIS A 121 10.62 6.32 -10.05
CA HIS A 121 11.17 5.13 -9.41
C HIS A 121 10.80 3.85 -10.16
N ALA A 122 9.52 3.67 -10.51
CA ALA A 122 9.03 2.48 -11.18
C ALA A 122 9.62 2.30 -12.59
N LEU A 123 9.82 3.39 -13.33
CA LEU A 123 10.28 3.33 -14.72
C LEU A 123 11.80 3.33 -14.85
N LEU A 124 12.53 3.99 -13.94
CA LEU A 124 13.96 4.23 -14.09
C LEU A 124 14.83 3.47 -13.08
N ILE A 125 14.25 3.02 -11.95
CA ILE A 125 15.00 2.40 -10.86
C ILE A 125 14.61 0.94 -10.69
N TRP A 126 13.32 0.68 -10.40
CA TRP A 126 12.86 -0.67 -10.14
C TRP A 126 11.35 -0.81 -10.35
N SER A 127 10.94 -1.78 -11.19
CA SER A 127 9.54 -2.02 -11.57
C SER A 127 8.65 -2.57 -10.44
N GLY A 128 9.24 -3.13 -9.37
CA GLY A 128 8.53 -3.56 -8.16
C GLY A 128 8.11 -2.42 -7.23
N ASP A 129 7.91 -1.21 -7.78
CA ASP A 129 7.57 -0.01 -7.03
C ASP A 129 6.20 -0.11 -6.33
N ILE A 130 6.15 0.36 -5.10
CA ILE A 130 4.92 0.46 -4.30
C ILE A 130 4.44 1.91 -4.16
N LEU A 131 5.28 2.91 -4.48
CA LEU A 131 4.94 4.32 -4.31
C LEU A 131 3.79 4.75 -5.21
N VAL A 132 3.77 4.25 -6.47
CA VAL A 132 2.67 4.49 -7.41
C VAL A 132 1.36 3.96 -6.83
N THR A 133 1.36 2.75 -6.29
CA THR A 133 0.20 2.15 -5.63
C THR A 133 -0.29 3.00 -4.45
N TYR A 134 0.61 3.43 -3.57
CA TYR A 134 0.25 4.32 -2.45
C TYR A 134 -0.24 5.68 -2.91
N ALA A 135 0.33 6.24 -3.98
CA ALA A 135 -0.13 7.49 -4.55
C ALA A 135 -1.57 7.40 -5.07
N ILE A 136 -1.90 6.33 -5.80
CA ILE A 136 -3.25 6.07 -6.30
C ILE A 136 -4.22 5.84 -5.12
N LEU A 137 -3.86 4.97 -4.18
CA LEU A 137 -4.69 4.69 -3.00
C LEU A 137 -4.90 5.93 -2.13
N SER A 138 -3.93 6.87 -2.11
CA SER A 138 -4.09 8.13 -1.39
C SER A 138 -5.23 8.97 -1.93
N LEU A 139 -5.46 8.96 -3.25
CA LEU A 139 -6.57 9.68 -3.88
C LEU A 139 -7.93 9.09 -3.44
N PHE A 140 -8.03 7.76 -3.37
CA PHE A 140 -9.22 7.10 -2.83
C PHE A 140 -9.43 7.45 -1.35
N LEU A 141 -8.35 7.54 -0.56
CA LEU A 141 -8.44 7.91 0.85
C LEU A 141 -9.08 9.30 1.05
N LEU A 142 -8.85 10.22 0.11
CA LEU A 142 -9.50 11.53 0.13
C LEU A 142 -11.04 11.41 0.02
N ALA A 143 -11.55 10.48 -0.77
CA ALA A 143 -12.98 10.24 -0.89
C ALA A 143 -13.62 9.71 0.41
N PHE A 144 -12.85 8.98 1.23
CA PHE A 144 -13.32 8.48 2.52
C PHE A 144 -13.36 9.53 3.63
N ARG A 145 -12.79 10.72 3.42
CA ARG A 145 -12.76 11.77 4.44
C ARG A 145 -14.14 12.18 4.93
N GLU A 146 -15.12 12.23 4.03
CA GLU A 146 -16.47 12.68 4.34
C GLU A 146 -17.41 11.55 4.79
N VAL A 147 -16.90 10.32 4.82
CA VAL A 147 -17.68 9.15 5.25
C VAL A 147 -17.91 9.22 6.76
N PRO A 148 -19.16 9.12 7.21
CA PRO A 148 -19.48 9.08 8.63
C PRO A 148 -18.74 7.96 9.34
N GLN A 149 -18.19 8.25 10.52
CA GLN A 149 -17.32 7.35 11.29
C GLN A 149 -17.92 5.96 11.53
N ARG A 150 -19.26 5.88 11.65
CA ARG A 150 -20.02 4.63 11.80
C ARG A 150 -19.91 3.66 10.62
N TRP A 151 -19.58 4.17 9.41
CA TRP A 151 -19.44 3.35 8.21
C TRP A 151 -18.01 2.86 7.98
N LEU A 152 -17.01 3.53 8.56
CA LEU A 152 -15.60 3.19 8.35
C LEU A 152 -15.28 1.73 8.70
N PRO A 153 -15.74 1.14 9.82
CA PRO A 153 -15.47 -0.27 10.11
C PRO A 153 -16.08 -1.23 9.06
N ARG A 154 -17.29 -0.91 8.58
CA ARG A 154 -17.96 -1.72 7.54
C ARG A 154 -17.22 -1.67 6.22
N LEU A 155 -16.77 -0.48 5.83
CA LEU A 155 -15.95 -0.29 4.62
C LEU A 155 -14.61 -0.98 4.75
N ALA A 156 -13.95 -0.93 5.91
CA ALA A 156 -12.71 -1.65 6.16
C ALA A 156 -12.90 -3.17 6.00
N VAL A 157 -13.97 -3.73 6.57
CA VAL A 157 -14.32 -5.15 6.40
C VAL A 157 -14.60 -5.47 4.92
N LEU A 158 -15.36 -4.62 4.22
CA LEU A 158 -15.66 -4.81 2.80
C LEU A 158 -14.39 -4.76 1.94
N CYS A 159 -13.50 -3.80 2.18
CA CYS A 159 -12.21 -3.68 1.46
C CYS A 159 -11.29 -4.88 1.73
N PHE A 160 -11.37 -5.49 2.91
CA PHE A 160 -10.57 -6.65 3.25
C PHE A 160 -11.18 -7.96 2.72
N LEU A 161 -12.47 -8.17 2.95
CA LEU A 161 -13.16 -9.41 2.56
C LEU A 161 -13.60 -9.42 1.10
N GLY A 162 -13.83 -8.25 0.49
CA GLY A 162 -14.31 -8.14 -0.89
C GLY A 162 -13.36 -8.80 -1.89
N PRO A 163 -12.08 -8.45 -1.94
CA PRO A 163 -11.10 -9.10 -2.81
C PRO A 163 -10.97 -10.60 -2.55
N LEU A 164 -11.00 -11.02 -1.28
CA LEU A 164 -10.97 -12.44 -0.90
C LEU A 164 -12.20 -13.18 -1.44
N ALA A 165 -13.39 -12.64 -1.24
CA ALA A 165 -14.62 -13.22 -1.75
C ALA A 165 -14.64 -13.28 -3.28
N LEU A 166 -14.12 -12.24 -3.94
CA LEU A 166 -13.96 -12.21 -5.39
C LEU A 166 -13.02 -13.31 -5.88
N MET A 167 -11.85 -13.46 -5.26
CA MET A 167 -10.87 -14.50 -5.61
C MET A 167 -11.47 -15.90 -5.43
N LEU A 168 -12.13 -16.15 -4.31
CA LEU A 168 -12.82 -17.42 -4.05
C LEU A 168 -13.93 -17.67 -5.07
N GLY A 169 -14.75 -16.66 -5.38
CA GLY A 169 -15.82 -16.75 -6.37
C GLY A 169 -15.30 -17.07 -7.77
N LEU A 170 -14.22 -16.41 -8.20
CA LEU A 170 -13.58 -16.68 -9.49
C LEU A 170 -12.96 -18.09 -9.52
N GLY A 171 -12.34 -18.52 -8.43
CA GLY A 171 -11.79 -19.88 -8.31
C GLY A 171 -12.88 -20.96 -8.39
N LEU A 172 -13.99 -20.79 -7.70
CA LEU A 172 -15.14 -21.68 -7.76
C LEU A 172 -15.77 -21.69 -9.15
N LEU A 173 -15.94 -20.53 -9.76
CA LEU A 173 -16.45 -20.42 -11.14
C LEU A 173 -15.53 -21.15 -12.13
N GLY A 174 -14.22 -20.96 -12.02
CA GLY A 174 -13.23 -21.67 -12.84
C GLY A 174 -13.31 -23.18 -12.69
N SER A 175 -13.43 -23.67 -11.43
CA SER A 175 -13.59 -25.11 -11.18
C SER A 175 -14.90 -25.66 -11.76
N LEU A 176 -15.99 -24.90 -11.66
CA LEU A 176 -17.29 -25.28 -12.21
C LEU A 176 -17.24 -25.37 -13.74
N ILE A 177 -16.61 -24.39 -14.40
CA ILE A 177 -16.41 -24.39 -15.87
C ILE A 177 -15.60 -25.63 -16.30
N GLN A 178 -14.55 -25.99 -15.55
CA GLN A 178 -13.76 -27.19 -15.83
C GLN A 178 -14.59 -28.48 -15.77
N HIS A 179 -15.50 -28.57 -14.81
CA HIS A 179 -16.36 -29.74 -14.64
C HIS A 179 -17.49 -29.82 -15.69
N LEU A 180 -18.10 -28.70 -16.04
CA LEU A 180 -19.24 -28.67 -16.95
C LEU A 180 -18.86 -28.62 -18.44
N SER A 181 -17.71 -28.07 -18.77
CA SER A 181 -17.25 -27.88 -20.18
C SER A 181 -15.73 -27.97 -20.25
N PRO A 182 -15.18 -29.20 -20.38
CA PRO A 182 -13.72 -29.38 -20.46
C PRO A 182 -13.05 -28.58 -21.61
N GLY A 183 -13.77 -28.33 -22.70
CA GLY A 183 -13.29 -27.50 -23.80
C GLY A 183 -13.23 -26.00 -23.48
N ALA A 184 -14.11 -25.51 -22.63
CA ALA A 184 -14.08 -24.11 -22.17
C ALA A 184 -12.98 -23.89 -21.11
N ALA A 185 -12.52 -24.95 -20.44
CA ALA A 185 -11.45 -24.88 -19.46
C ALA A 185 -10.11 -24.44 -20.07
N ALA A 186 -9.85 -24.76 -21.33
CA ALA A 186 -8.64 -24.29 -22.03
C ALA A 186 -8.66 -22.76 -22.19
N GLY A 187 -9.75 -22.20 -22.67
CA GLY A 187 -9.91 -20.75 -22.81
C GLY A 187 -9.88 -20.00 -21.47
N TRP A 188 -10.42 -20.61 -20.39
CA TRP A 188 -10.35 -20.03 -19.06
C TRP A 188 -8.92 -19.96 -18.53
N LYS A 189 -8.12 -21.02 -18.71
CA LYS A 189 -6.69 -21.05 -18.33
C LYS A 189 -5.90 -20.02 -19.09
N GLU A 190 -6.12 -19.88 -20.38
CA GLU A 190 -5.49 -18.88 -21.24
C GLU A 190 -5.84 -17.46 -20.79
N ALA A 191 -7.13 -17.18 -20.53
CA ALA A 191 -7.61 -15.89 -20.04
C ALA A 191 -7.05 -15.51 -18.66
N MET A 192 -6.80 -16.50 -17.79
CA MET A 192 -6.22 -16.29 -16.45
C MET A 192 -4.69 -16.30 -16.43
N GLY A 193 -4.03 -16.29 -17.59
CA GLY A 193 -2.57 -16.24 -17.70
C GLY A 193 -1.87 -17.57 -17.43
N GLY A 194 -2.56 -18.70 -17.64
CA GLY A 194 -2.03 -20.04 -17.37
C GLY A 194 -0.78 -20.43 -18.15
N ASP A 195 -0.41 -19.70 -19.21
CA ASP A 195 0.80 -19.96 -20.01
C ASP A 195 2.05 -19.24 -19.49
N LEU A 196 1.93 -18.34 -18.53
CA LEU A 196 3.10 -17.66 -17.94
C LEU A 196 3.97 -18.57 -17.05
N VAL A 197 3.47 -19.74 -16.67
CA VAL A 197 4.18 -20.68 -15.78
C VAL A 197 4.70 -21.91 -16.53
N ALA A 198 4.21 -22.21 -17.75
CA ALA A 198 4.61 -23.39 -18.52
C ALA A 198 5.83 -23.17 -19.45
N GLY A 199 6.34 -21.94 -19.50
CA GLY A 199 7.47 -21.52 -20.35
C GLY A 199 8.80 -21.26 -19.61
N MET A 200 8.94 -21.69 -18.34
CA MET A 200 10.18 -21.58 -17.57
C MET A 200 10.72 -22.95 -17.20
#